data_45518567f7c946feca14205b0e7ed588
#
_entry.id   45518567f7c946feca14205b0e7ed588
#
_cell.length_a   1.000
_cell.length_b   1.000
_cell.length_c   1.000
_cell.angle_alpha   90.00
_cell.angle_beta   90.00
_cell.angle_gamma   90.00
#
_symmetry.space_group_name_H-M   'P 1'
#
loop_
_entity.id
_entity.type
_entity.pdbx_description
1 polymer ?
#
loop_
_entity_poly.entity_id
_entity_poly.type
_entity_poly.pdbx_seq_one_letter_code
_entity_poly.pdbx_strand_id
1 'polypeptide(L)'
;MLIRLKEKYIGDAAFYKRYLYLALPMILQNAITNLVSFLDNIMVGQLGTEQMSGVAIVNQLIFVYNLAIFGAASAASIFGAQYYGKGNHKGHMYSFRFKLYATLLVTGLTILLFATKGTDLISLYLTDTAGSGATEVALQYGLEYLGIMMVGLVPFAVNQSYATNIKETGQTLVPMIASFVAVGSNAVLDYLFIFGIGPFPKLGVFGAALATVIARYIEAFIIIIWAHSHKEKNRYLEGAYTGFGMPKGELKAIIIKGFPLMFNEVLWAAGMTTVTQCYSIRGLEVVAGLNIATTITNLFNIIYIQLGACISIVVGQYLGAGELKKAKDADNKMIVFSVFCCALVAGVMLVIGRFFPQIYNTSEQIKELATSFIAVSAIIMPFCSFSHASYFTLRSGGKTLVTFLFDSVFTWVVVVPTAFMLAHYTGLGIVSVYFFVQATELIKVAIGYFMVRSNVWLVQMV
;
A
#
# COMPACT_ATOMS: atom_id res chain seq x y z
N MET A 1 7.88 39.34 8.20
CA MET A 1 6.84 38.41 7.72
C MET A 1 7.45 37.20 7.02
N LEU A 2 8.32 37.38 6.02
CA LEU A 2 8.97 36.28 5.27
C LEU A 2 9.80 35.33 6.13
N ILE A 3 10.59 35.81 7.10
CA ILE A 3 11.40 34.97 7.99
C ILE A 3 10.51 34.05 8.85
N ARG A 4 9.42 34.55 9.43
CA ARG A 4 8.48 33.76 10.22
C ARG A 4 7.73 32.71 9.38
N LEU A 5 7.44 33.03 8.10
CA LEU A 5 6.87 32.05 7.17
C LEU A 5 7.88 30.95 6.81
N LYS A 6 9.14 31.33 6.58
CA LYS A 6 10.22 30.38 6.31
C LYS A 6 10.39 29.41 7.49
N GLU A 7 10.53 29.90 8.70
CA GLU A 7 10.68 29.07 9.91
C GLU A 7 9.49 28.11 10.13
N LYS A 8 8.27 28.53 9.75
CA LYS A 8 7.05 27.72 9.92
C LYS A 8 6.93 26.58 8.93
N TYR A 9 7.42 26.72 7.71
CA TYR A 9 7.19 25.79 6.62
C TYR A 9 8.46 25.10 6.11
N ILE A 10 9.63 25.64 6.44
CA ILE A 10 10.92 25.11 6.02
C ILE A 10 11.70 24.70 7.26
N GLY A 11 12.09 23.43 7.32
CA GLY A 11 12.95 22.89 8.36
C GLY A 11 14.43 23.16 8.09
N ASP A 12 15.26 22.91 9.09
CA ASP A 12 16.70 22.88 8.92
C ASP A 12 17.17 21.56 8.25
N ALA A 13 18.43 21.51 7.88
CA ALA A 13 19.02 20.33 7.23
C ALA A 13 18.95 19.07 8.15
N ALA A 14 19.07 19.25 9.48
CA ALA A 14 19.01 18.15 10.43
C ALA A 14 17.60 17.54 10.48
N PHE A 15 16.56 18.38 10.42
CA PHE A 15 15.17 17.93 10.33
C PHE A 15 14.93 17.08 9.09
N TYR A 16 15.34 17.56 7.91
CA TYR A 16 15.13 16.83 6.66
C TYR A 16 15.98 15.56 6.59
N LYS A 17 17.20 15.57 7.11
CA LYS A 17 18.04 14.37 7.21
C LYS A 17 17.35 13.29 8.03
N ARG A 18 16.77 13.66 9.20
CA ARG A 18 16.01 12.72 10.04
C ARG A 18 14.76 12.20 9.34
N TYR A 19 14.02 13.08 8.65
CA TYR A 19 12.83 12.70 7.91
C TYR A 19 13.13 11.74 6.76
N LEU A 20 14.15 12.07 5.96
CA LEU A 20 14.59 11.20 4.86
C LEU A 20 15.16 9.88 5.34
N TYR A 21 15.84 9.86 6.49
CA TYR A 21 16.32 8.62 7.09
C TYR A 21 15.18 7.65 7.42
N LEU A 22 13.99 8.16 7.75
CA LEU A 22 12.80 7.35 7.99
C LEU A 22 12.07 7.00 6.67
N ALA A 23 11.89 7.99 5.80
CA ALA A 23 11.07 7.86 4.61
C ALA A 23 11.75 7.07 3.47
N LEU A 24 13.05 7.31 3.23
CA LEU A 24 13.78 6.69 2.13
C LEU A 24 13.81 5.15 2.21
N PRO A 25 14.08 4.52 3.36
CA PRO A 25 13.98 3.07 3.47
C PRO A 25 12.58 2.53 3.16
N MET A 26 11.52 3.24 3.58
CA MET A 26 10.14 2.85 3.30
C MET A 26 9.80 2.94 1.80
N ILE A 27 10.27 4.00 1.14
CA ILE A 27 10.12 4.19 -0.32
C ILE A 27 10.86 3.08 -1.06
N LEU A 28 12.14 2.85 -0.74
CA LEU A 28 12.96 1.83 -1.40
C LEU A 28 12.40 0.41 -1.17
N GLN A 29 11.95 0.09 0.04
CA GLN A 29 11.30 -1.19 0.34
C GLN A 29 10.12 -1.46 -0.60
N ASN A 30 9.19 -0.50 -0.71
CA ASN A 30 8.00 -0.67 -1.53
C ASN A 30 8.32 -0.65 -3.04
N ALA A 31 9.24 0.20 -3.48
CA ALA A 31 9.65 0.25 -4.88
C ALA A 31 10.25 -1.09 -5.34
N ILE A 32 11.15 -1.67 -4.57
CA ILE A 32 11.78 -2.95 -4.91
C ILE A 32 10.78 -4.10 -4.85
N THR A 33 9.90 -4.13 -3.84
CA THR A 33 8.83 -5.15 -3.77
C THR A 33 7.95 -5.11 -5.02
N ASN A 34 7.57 -3.92 -5.50
CA ASN A 34 6.77 -3.79 -6.73
C ASN A 34 7.55 -4.23 -7.99
N LEU A 35 8.84 -3.87 -8.09
CA LEU A 35 9.68 -4.29 -9.22
C LEU A 35 9.81 -5.81 -9.30
N VAL A 36 9.96 -6.49 -8.17
CA VAL A 36 10.08 -7.95 -8.16
C VAL A 36 8.75 -8.63 -8.45
N SER A 37 7.64 -8.14 -7.91
CA SER A 37 6.31 -8.64 -8.31
C SER A 37 6.10 -8.52 -9.82
N PHE A 38 6.66 -7.50 -10.46
CA PHE A 38 6.64 -7.39 -11.92
C PHE A 38 7.53 -8.45 -12.59
N LEU A 39 8.72 -8.74 -12.05
CA LEU A 39 9.60 -9.81 -12.55
C LEU A 39 8.95 -11.18 -12.40
N ASP A 40 8.33 -11.49 -11.27
CA ASP A 40 7.60 -12.74 -11.03
C ASP A 40 6.50 -12.95 -12.09
N ASN A 41 5.73 -11.89 -12.38
CA ASN A 41 4.70 -11.96 -13.42
C ASN A 41 5.29 -12.24 -14.82
N ILE A 42 6.46 -11.67 -15.14
CA ILE A 42 7.17 -11.96 -16.41
C ILE A 42 7.62 -13.41 -16.44
N MET A 43 8.22 -13.93 -15.36
CA MET A 43 8.75 -15.30 -15.30
C MET A 43 7.61 -16.32 -15.39
N VAL A 44 6.51 -16.12 -14.67
CA VAL A 44 5.31 -16.94 -14.77
C VAL A 44 4.67 -16.86 -16.17
N GLY A 45 4.68 -15.67 -16.78
CA GLY A 45 4.19 -15.46 -18.14
C GLY A 45 4.91 -16.28 -19.22
N GLN A 46 6.17 -16.68 -18.97
CA GLN A 46 6.92 -17.55 -19.88
C GLN A 46 6.49 -19.03 -19.82
N LEU A 47 5.70 -19.42 -18.83
CA LEU A 47 5.18 -20.79 -18.71
C LEU A 47 4.02 -21.08 -19.65
N GLY A 48 3.19 -20.07 -19.94
CA GLY A 48 2.04 -20.15 -20.81
C GLY A 48 0.88 -19.29 -20.34
N THR A 49 -0.12 -19.10 -21.20
CA THR A 49 -1.26 -18.20 -20.96
C THR A 49 -2.16 -18.70 -19.84
N GLU A 50 -2.44 -20.00 -19.79
CA GLU A 50 -3.31 -20.63 -18.80
C GLU A 50 -2.70 -20.54 -17.41
N GLN A 51 -1.38 -20.84 -17.29
CA GLN A 51 -0.60 -20.72 -16.07
C GLN A 51 -0.61 -19.28 -15.55
N MET A 52 -0.29 -18.33 -16.41
CA MET A 52 -0.29 -16.91 -16.09
C MET A 52 -1.67 -16.43 -15.62
N SER A 53 -2.75 -16.86 -16.29
CA SER A 53 -4.10 -16.48 -15.94
C SER A 53 -4.51 -17.02 -14.56
N GLY A 54 -4.23 -18.29 -14.26
CA GLY A 54 -4.50 -18.88 -12.96
C GLY A 54 -3.76 -18.15 -11.82
N VAL A 55 -2.46 -17.88 -12.00
CA VAL A 55 -1.64 -17.14 -11.03
C VAL A 55 -2.13 -15.71 -10.84
N ALA A 56 -2.47 -15.01 -11.93
CA ALA A 56 -2.95 -13.62 -11.86
C ALA A 56 -4.24 -13.50 -11.06
N ILE A 57 -5.20 -14.43 -11.23
CA ILE A 57 -6.45 -14.47 -10.46
C ILE A 57 -6.16 -14.65 -8.96
N VAL A 58 -5.29 -15.60 -8.62
CA VAL A 58 -4.93 -15.84 -7.21
C VAL A 58 -4.21 -14.64 -6.62
N ASN A 59 -3.32 -13.98 -7.36
CA ASN A 59 -2.67 -12.76 -6.91
C ASN A 59 -3.67 -11.63 -6.63
N GLN A 60 -4.77 -11.55 -7.39
CA GLN A 60 -5.85 -10.62 -7.09
C GLN A 60 -6.58 -10.95 -5.77
N LEU A 61 -6.81 -12.24 -5.49
CA LEU A 61 -7.38 -12.67 -4.20
C LEU A 61 -6.42 -12.37 -3.03
N ILE A 62 -5.12 -12.60 -3.21
CA ILE A 62 -4.08 -12.29 -2.22
C ILE A 62 -3.96 -10.77 -2.03
N PHE A 63 -4.15 -9.97 -3.06
CA PHE A 63 -4.18 -8.50 -2.94
C PHE A 63 -5.30 -8.04 -1.99
N VAL A 64 -6.50 -8.60 -2.10
CA VAL A 64 -7.61 -8.31 -1.16
C VAL A 64 -7.24 -8.70 0.27
N TYR A 65 -6.61 -9.87 0.44
CA TYR A 65 -6.08 -10.28 1.75
C TYR A 65 -5.04 -9.27 2.29
N ASN A 66 -4.11 -8.82 1.47
CA ASN A 66 -3.09 -7.83 1.88
C ASN A 66 -3.73 -6.52 2.35
N LEU A 67 -4.78 -6.05 1.67
CA LEU A 67 -5.56 -4.88 2.11
C LEU A 67 -6.22 -5.10 3.47
N ALA A 68 -6.80 -6.29 3.71
CA ALA A 68 -7.41 -6.62 4.99
C ALA A 68 -6.37 -6.65 6.13
N ILE A 69 -5.17 -7.22 5.89
CA ILE A 69 -4.06 -7.22 6.85
C ILE A 69 -3.58 -5.79 7.13
N PHE A 70 -3.43 -4.97 6.09
CA PHE A 70 -3.05 -3.57 6.25
C PHE A 70 -4.09 -2.80 7.08
N GLY A 71 -5.37 -2.97 6.79
CA GLY A 71 -6.47 -2.38 7.54
C GLY A 71 -6.47 -2.80 9.02
N ALA A 72 -6.30 -4.11 9.30
CA ALA A 72 -6.26 -4.65 10.65
C ALA A 72 -5.07 -4.11 11.47
N ALA A 73 -3.89 -3.99 10.85
CA ALA A 73 -2.71 -3.45 11.52
C ALA A 73 -2.79 -1.92 11.73
N SER A 74 -3.40 -1.21 10.79
CA SER A 74 -3.45 0.25 10.72
C SER A 74 -4.10 0.90 11.94
N ALA A 75 -5.16 0.30 12.46
CA ALA A 75 -5.88 0.81 13.63
C ALA A 75 -4.99 0.94 14.86
N ALA A 76 -4.28 -0.14 15.16
CA ALA A 76 -3.39 -0.18 16.31
C ALA A 76 -2.11 0.63 16.10
N SER A 77 -1.69 0.86 14.84
CA SER A 77 -0.48 1.61 14.51
C SER A 77 -0.55 3.08 14.97
N ILE A 78 -1.74 3.68 14.92
CA ILE A 78 -1.93 5.06 15.39
C ILE A 78 -1.64 5.14 16.89
N PHE A 79 -2.15 4.18 17.65
CA PHE A 79 -1.88 4.08 19.09
C PHE A 79 -0.42 3.71 19.37
N GLY A 80 0.16 2.78 18.60
CA GLY A 80 1.54 2.35 18.73
C GLY A 80 2.53 3.50 18.63
N ALA A 81 2.40 4.35 17.62
CA ALA A 81 3.24 5.53 17.44
C ALA A 81 3.09 6.53 18.61
N GLN A 82 1.86 6.77 19.10
CA GLN A 82 1.63 7.64 20.23
C GLN A 82 2.16 7.03 21.55
N TYR A 83 1.94 5.73 21.82
CA TYR A 83 2.50 5.05 22.99
C TYR A 83 4.02 5.09 23.00
N TYR A 84 4.64 4.87 21.84
CA TYR A 84 6.10 4.98 21.73
C TYR A 84 6.58 6.40 22.04
N GLY A 85 5.93 7.43 21.47
CA GLY A 85 6.26 8.82 21.76
C GLY A 85 6.10 9.22 23.22
N LYS A 86 5.08 8.67 23.91
CA LYS A 86 4.85 8.86 25.34
C LYS A 86 5.86 8.11 26.23
N GLY A 87 6.63 7.16 25.67
CA GLY A 87 7.46 6.23 26.45
C GLY A 87 6.67 5.15 27.18
N ASN A 88 5.40 4.95 26.84
CA ASN A 88 4.54 3.93 27.44
C ASN A 88 4.74 2.57 26.73
N HIS A 89 5.77 1.83 27.16
CA HIS A 89 6.12 0.54 26.57
C HIS A 89 5.00 -0.51 26.73
N LYS A 90 4.25 -0.46 27.84
CA LYS A 90 3.12 -1.37 28.08
C LYS A 90 1.95 -1.13 27.13
N GLY A 91 1.59 0.12 26.88
CA GLY A 91 0.59 0.48 25.86
C GLY A 91 1.04 0.09 24.45
N HIS A 92 2.34 0.31 24.15
CA HIS A 92 2.90 -0.11 22.86
C HIS A 92 2.88 -1.64 22.69
N MET A 93 3.14 -2.41 23.76
CA MET A 93 2.96 -3.86 23.79
C MET A 93 1.52 -4.27 23.49
N TYR A 94 0.51 -3.59 24.06
CA TYR A 94 -0.90 -3.88 23.75
C TYR A 94 -1.25 -3.59 22.30
N SER A 95 -0.71 -2.52 21.72
CA SER A 95 -0.84 -2.22 20.29
C SER A 95 -0.24 -3.34 19.42
N PHE A 96 0.94 -3.84 19.78
CA PHE A 96 1.57 -4.98 19.10
C PHE A 96 0.73 -6.26 19.21
N ARG A 97 0.27 -6.61 20.41
CA ARG A 97 -0.61 -7.77 20.62
C ARG A 97 -1.87 -7.70 19.75
N PHE A 98 -2.52 -6.54 19.74
CA PHE A 98 -3.70 -6.35 18.89
C PHE A 98 -3.38 -6.61 17.43
N LYS A 99 -2.30 -6.01 16.89
CA LYS A 99 -1.89 -6.23 15.49
C LYS A 99 -1.68 -7.72 15.22
N LEU A 100 -0.91 -8.39 16.08
CA LEU A 100 -0.60 -9.81 15.89
C LEU A 100 -1.85 -10.67 15.91
N TYR A 101 -2.76 -10.46 16.86
CA TYR A 101 -3.99 -11.27 16.95
C TYR A 101 -4.97 -10.93 15.84
N ALA A 102 -5.16 -9.66 15.51
CA ALA A 102 -6.06 -9.23 14.45
C ALA A 102 -5.59 -9.75 13.08
N THR A 103 -4.30 -9.62 12.77
CA THR A 103 -3.76 -10.11 11.51
C THR A 103 -3.78 -11.64 11.42
N LEU A 104 -3.50 -12.37 12.51
CA LEU A 104 -3.63 -13.84 12.54
C LEU A 104 -5.07 -14.29 12.44
N LEU A 105 -6.03 -13.58 13.05
CA LEU A 105 -7.46 -13.86 12.90
C LEU A 105 -7.91 -13.69 11.46
N VAL A 106 -7.57 -12.56 10.83
CA VAL A 106 -7.86 -12.32 9.42
C VAL A 106 -7.23 -13.40 8.55
N THR A 107 -5.99 -13.79 8.83
CA THR A 107 -5.29 -14.86 8.10
C THR A 107 -6.01 -16.21 8.25
N GLY A 108 -6.40 -16.59 9.46
CA GLY A 108 -7.14 -17.84 9.72
C GLY A 108 -8.48 -17.88 8.98
N LEU A 109 -9.23 -16.77 9.01
CA LEU A 109 -10.49 -16.63 8.26
C LEU A 109 -10.26 -16.69 6.74
N THR A 110 -9.20 -16.08 6.25
CA THR A 110 -8.86 -16.11 4.81
C THR A 110 -8.43 -17.51 4.38
N ILE A 111 -7.61 -18.21 5.17
CA ILE A 111 -7.23 -19.60 4.88
C ILE A 111 -8.46 -20.49 4.85
N LEU A 112 -9.36 -20.34 5.81
CA LEU A 112 -10.63 -21.09 5.84
C LEU A 112 -11.49 -20.80 4.60
N LEU A 113 -11.60 -19.53 4.21
CA LEU A 113 -12.33 -19.11 3.01
C LEU A 113 -11.70 -19.70 1.74
N PHE A 114 -10.39 -19.62 1.59
CA PHE A 114 -9.67 -20.14 0.42
C PHE A 114 -9.72 -21.68 0.36
N ALA A 115 -9.61 -22.35 1.50
CA ALA A 115 -9.68 -23.81 1.56
C ALA A 115 -11.10 -24.35 1.23
N THR A 116 -12.16 -23.61 1.60
CA THR A 116 -13.55 -24.06 1.39
C THR A 116 -14.18 -23.55 0.11
N LYS A 117 -13.77 -22.36 -0.36
CA LYS A 117 -14.37 -21.63 -1.47
C LYS A 117 -13.36 -21.21 -2.56
N GLY A 118 -12.14 -21.72 -2.51
CA GLY A 118 -11.08 -21.34 -3.47
C GLY A 118 -11.47 -21.60 -4.92
N THR A 119 -12.08 -22.76 -5.20
CA THR A 119 -12.58 -23.11 -6.53
C THR A 119 -13.65 -22.12 -7.00
N ASP A 120 -14.65 -21.84 -6.16
CA ASP A 120 -15.73 -20.91 -6.50
C ASP A 120 -15.17 -19.49 -6.76
N LEU A 121 -14.23 -19.03 -5.90
CA LEU A 121 -13.62 -17.70 -6.03
C LEU A 121 -12.78 -17.54 -7.31
N ILE A 122 -11.99 -18.54 -7.68
CA ILE A 122 -11.20 -18.50 -8.91
C ILE A 122 -12.13 -18.55 -10.12
N SER A 123 -13.16 -19.41 -10.08
CA SER A 123 -14.12 -19.57 -11.19
C SER A 123 -14.92 -18.30 -11.48
N LEU A 124 -15.12 -17.39 -10.50
CA LEU A 124 -15.78 -16.10 -10.72
C LEU A 124 -15.05 -15.21 -11.74
N TYR A 125 -13.74 -15.40 -11.89
CA TYR A 125 -12.91 -14.63 -12.84
C TYR A 125 -12.74 -15.35 -14.18
N LEU A 126 -13.07 -16.64 -14.25
CA LEU A 126 -12.95 -17.44 -15.46
C LEU A 126 -14.29 -17.44 -16.19
N THR A 127 -14.40 -16.63 -17.25
CA THR A 127 -15.58 -16.64 -18.13
C THR A 127 -15.36 -17.66 -19.26
N ASP A 128 -16.33 -18.55 -19.47
CA ASP A 128 -16.35 -19.49 -20.59
C ASP A 128 -16.48 -18.75 -21.93
N THR A 129 -15.38 -18.26 -22.46
CA THR A 129 -15.37 -17.55 -23.74
C THR A 129 -15.18 -18.46 -24.95
N ALA A 130 -15.01 -19.75 -24.80
CA ALA A 130 -14.98 -20.68 -25.95
C ALA A 130 -14.68 -22.11 -25.49
N GLY A 131 -15.59 -22.94 -25.05
CA GLY A 131 -15.53 -24.40 -25.23
C GLY A 131 -14.19 -25.13 -25.29
N SER A 132 -13.10 -24.47 -24.99
CA SER A 132 -11.74 -24.97 -24.94
C SER A 132 -11.40 -25.26 -23.48
N GLY A 133 -10.87 -26.42 -23.17
CA GLY A 133 -10.41 -26.82 -21.83
C GLY A 133 -9.38 -25.89 -21.15
N ALA A 134 -9.08 -24.73 -21.75
CA ALA A 134 -8.16 -23.71 -21.25
C ALA A 134 -8.62 -23.12 -19.89
N THR A 135 -9.92 -22.92 -19.70
CA THR A 135 -10.51 -22.45 -18.45
C THR A 135 -10.27 -23.43 -17.30
N GLU A 136 -10.44 -24.73 -17.55
CA GLU A 136 -10.21 -25.79 -16.58
C GLU A 136 -8.72 -25.93 -16.21
N VAL A 137 -7.86 -25.80 -17.20
CA VAL A 137 -6.39 -25.80 -17.01
C VAL A 137 -5.95 -24.59 -16.18
N ALA A 138 -6.46 -23.38 -16.47
CA ALA A 138 -6.18 -22.17 -15.69
C ALA A 138 -6.69 -22.30 -14.24
N LEU A 139 -7.87 -22.89 -14.03
CA LEU A 139 -8.41 -23.18 -12.69
C LEU A 139 -7.49 -24.13 -11.92
N GLN A 140 -7.02 -25.19 -12.55
CA GLN A 140 -6.14 -26.17 -11.93
C GLN A 140 -4.82 -25.52 -11.46
N TYR A 141 -4.16 -24.75 -12.33
CA TYR A 141 -2.95 -24.01 -11.94
C TYR A 141 -3.21 -22.95 -10.87
N GLY A 142 -4.36 -22.27 -10.93
CA GLY A 142 -4.78 -21.34 -9.89
C GLY A 142 -4.94 -22.03 -8.52
N LEU A 143 -5.58 -23.18 -8.47
CA LEU A 143 -5.76 -23.96 -7.23
C LEU A 143 -4.43 -24.48 -6.69
N GLU A 144 -3.54 -24.98 -7.56
CA GLU A 144 -2.20 -25.41 -7.17
C GLU A 144 -1.40 -24.25 -6.54
N TYR A 145 -1.39 -23.09 -7.20
CA TYR A 145 -0.74 -21.90 -6.69
C TYR A 145 -1.33 -21.42 -5.38
N LEU A 146 -2.68 -21.35 -5.28
CA LEU A 146 -3.39 -20.93 -4.08
C LEU A 146 -3.08 -21.85 -2.89
N GLY A 147 -3.05 -23.17 -3.11
CA GLY A 147 -2.77 -24.16 -2.06
C GLY A 147 -1.42 -23.91 -1.37
N ILE A 148 -0.38 -23.61 -2.16
CA ILE A 148 0.95 -23.30 -1.62
C ILE A 148 0.97 -21.93 -0.98
N MET A 149 0.39 -20.93 -1.63
CA MET A 149 0.38 -19.55 -1.14
C MET A 149 -0.33 -19.40 0.20
N MET A 150 -1.33 -20.24 0.52
CA MET A 150 -1.97 -20.24 1.84
C MET A 150 -0.97 -20.46 2.99
N VAL A 151 0.08 -21.27 2.79
CA VAL A 151 1.14 -21.47 3.79
C VAL A 151 1.95 -20.17 4.01
N GLY A 152 2.12 -19.37 2.98
CA GLY A 152 2.82 -18.08 3.03
C GLY A 152 2.01 -16.93 3.64
N LEU A 153 0.70 -17.09 3.89
CA LEU A 153 -0.12 -16.03 4.49
C LEU A 153 0.23 -15.81 5.97
N VAL A 154 0.57 -16.86 6.70
CA VAL A 154 0.92 -16.76 8.13
C VAL A 154 2.20 -15.94 8.36
N PRO A 155 3.35 -16.29 7.73
CA PRO A 155 4.57 -15.49 7.90
C PRO A 155 4.39 -14.05 7.42
N PHE A 156 3.58 -13.80 6.39
CA PHE A 156 3.25 -12.45 5.94
C PHE A 156 2.52 -11.64 7.03
N ALA A 157 1.49 -12.20 7.68
CA ALA A 157 0.74 -11.54 8.75
C ALA A 157 1.63 -11.21 9.96
N VAL A 158 2.47 -12.16 10.36
CA VAL A 158 3.42 -11.98 11.46
C VAL A 158 4.43 -10.89 11.09
N ASN A 159 5.02 -10.96 9.89
CA ASN A 159 5.95 -9.97 9.38
C ASN A 159 5.35 -8.55 9.42
N GLN A 160 4.10 -8.37 8.93
CA GLN A 160 3.43 -7.07 8.93
C GLN A 160 3.23 -6.51 10.35
N SER A 161 2.90 -7.36 11.32
CA SER A 161 2.73 -6.93 12.71
C SER A 161 4.05 -6.44 13.33
N TYR A 162 5.14 -7.18 13.13
CA TYR A 162 6.47 -6.79 13.59
C TYR A 162 7.02 -5.56 12.86
N ALA A 163 7.00 -5.59 11.52
CA ALA A 163 7.53 -4.53 10.69
C ALA A 163 6.86 -3.18 11.00
N THR A 164 5.54 -3.18 11.18
CA THR A 164 4.79 -1.97 11.53
C THR A 164 5.22 -1.42 12.89
N ASN A 165 5.36 -2.28 13.91
CA ASN A 165 5.82 -1.86 15.23
C ASN A 165 7.26 -1.33 15.20
N ILE A 166 8.16 -1.99 14.48
CA ILE A 166 9.54 -1.55 14.31
C ILE A 166 9.59 -0.17 13.62
N LYS A 167 8.76 0.06 12.59
CA LYS A 167 8.65 1.38 11.94
C LYS A 167 8.14 2.46 12.90
N GLU A 168 7.22 2.15 13.80
CA GLU A 168 6.72 3.07 14.84
C GLU A 168 7.80 3.50 15.84
N THR A 169 8.83 2.66 16.05
CA THR A 169 10.01 3.06 16.83
C THR A 169 11.03 3.88 16.05
N GLY A 170 10.77 4.16 14.77
CA GLY A 170 11.68 4.88 13.88
C GLY A 170 12.77 4.01 13.23
N GLN A 171 12.70 2.69 13.36
CA GLN A 171 13.67 1.74 12.79
C GLN A 171 13.23 1.24 11.41
N THR A 172 13.10 2.15 10.43
CA THR A 172 12.59 1.81 9.07
C THR A 172 13.59 1.05 8.21
N LEU A 173 14.89 1.15 8.52
CA LEU A 173 15.96 0.48 7.79
C LEU A 173 15.88 -1.06 7.90
N VAL A 174 15.45 -1.57 9.06
CA VAL A 174 15.43 -3.01 9.34
C VAL A 174 14.38 -3.74 8.47
N PRO A 175 13.11 -3.31 8.43
CA PRO A 175 12.15 -3.88 7.49
C PRO A 175 12.58 -3.77 6.02
N MET A 176 13.25 -2.68 5.64
CA MET A 176 13.79 -2.54 4.29
C MET A 176 14.83 -3.61 3.97
N ILE A 177 15.83 -3.81 4.86
CA ILE A 177 16.87 -4.83 4.65
C ILE A 177 16.25 -6.23 4.57
N ALA A 178 15.32 -6.55 5.48
CA ALA A 178 14.62 -7.83 5.48
C ALA A 178 13.88 -8.07 4.16
N SER A 179 13.16 -7.06 3.67
CA SER A 179 12.48 -7.15 2.37
C SER A 179 13.46 -7.29 1.20
N PHE A 180 14.60 -6.61 1.22
CA PHE A 180 15.63 -6.74 0.17
C PHE A 180 16.19 -8.16 0.09
N VAL A 181 16.49 -8.75 1.24
CA VAL A 181 16.97 -10.14 1.30
C VAL A 181 15.89 -11.11 0.81
N ALA A 182 14.65 -10.92 1.26
CA ALA A 182 13.53 -11.76 0.86
C ALA A 182 13.27 -11.69 -0.64
N VAL A 183 13.21 -10.48 -1.18
CA VAL A 183 12.99 -10.18 -2.60
C VAL A 183 14.11 -10.74 -3.48
N GLY A 184 15.37 -10.53 -3.07
CA GLY A 184 16.51 -11.13 -3.78
C GLY A 184 16.49 -12.65 -3.76
N SER A 185 16.13 -13.24 -2.60
CA SER A 185 15.96 -14.69 -2.47
C SER A 185 14.81 -15.21 -3.35
N ASN A 186 13.68 -14.51 -3.38
CA ASN A 186 12.54 -14.86 -4.23
C ASN A 186 12.95 -14.89 -5.70
N ALA A 187 13.55 -13.82 -6.22
CA ALA A 187 13.95 -13.75 -7.63
C ALA A 187 14.92 -14.88 -8.04
N VAL A 188 15.87 -15.21 -7.15
CA VAL A 188 16.79 -16.34 -7.39
C VAL A 188 16.06 -17.68 -7.37
N LEU A 189 15.20 -17.90 -6.35
CA LEU A 189 14.45 -19.16 -6.21
C LEU A 189 13.42 -19.33 -7.33
N ASP A 190 12.76 -18.27 -7.77
CA ASP A 190 11.87 -18.30 -8.93
C ASP A 190 12.60 -18.76 -10.18
N TYR A 191 13.76 -18.18 -10.45
CA TYR A 191 14.57 -18.59 -11.60
C TYR A 191 14.98 -20.06 -11.53
N LEU A 192 15.37 -20.56 -10.35
CA LEU A 192 15.78 -21.95 -10.15
C LEU A 192 14.60 -22.91 -10.24
N PHE A 193 13.47 -22.62 -9.59
CA PHE A 193 12.35 -23.56 -9.46
C PHE A 193 11.41 -23.53 -10.66
N ILE A 194 11.16 -22.35 -11.24
CA ILE A 194 10.27 -22.22 -12.40
C ILE A 194 10.89 -22.96 -13.60
N PHE A 195 12.17 -22.74 -13.85
CA PHE A 195 12.83 -23.24 -15.05
C PHE A 195 13.60 -24.56 -14.83
N GLY A 196 13.83 -24.98 -13.58
CA GLY A 196 14.52 -26.24 -13.27
C GLY A 196 16.02 -26.16 -13.58
N ILE A 197 16.70 -25.17 -12.99
CA ILE A 197 18.12 -24.91 -13.28
C ILE A 197 19.03 -25.58 -12.24
N GLY A 198 20.11 -26.19 -12.70
CA GLY A 198 21.07 -26.90 -11.85
C GLY A 198 20.48 -28.18 -11.27
N PRO A 199 20.56 -28.42 -9.96
CA PRO A 199 20.05 -29.63 -9.31
C PRO A 199 18.53 -29.61 -9.08
N PHE A 200 17.84 -28.50 -9.40
CA PHE A 200 16.43 -28.33 -9.11
C PHE A 200 15.53 -28.83 -10.24
N PRO A 201 14.44 -29.54 -9.93
CA PRO A 201 13.46 -29.95 -10.94
C PRO A 201 12.69 -28.73 -11.46
N LYS A 202 12.21 -28.80 -12.70
CA LYS A 202 11.32 -27.79 -13.26
C LYS A 202 9.95 -27.90 -12.62
N LEU A 203 9.62 -26.98 -11.73
CA LEU A 203 8.38 -26.96 -10.95
C LEU A 203 7.31 -26.02 -11.52
N GLY A 204 7.66 -25.14 -12.47
CA GLY A 204 6.70 -24.22 -13.09
C GLY A 204 5.96 -23.34 -12.09
N VAL A 205 4.61 -23.35 -12.12
CA VAL A 205 3.75 -22.55 -11.23
C VAL A 205 3.93 -22.92 -9.75
N PHE A 206 4.09 -24.22 -9.46
CA PHE A 206 4.40 -24.69 -8.10
C PHE A 206 5.69 -24.05 -7.58
N GLY A 207 6.72 -23.98 -8.45
CA GLY A 207 8.00 -23.36 -8.13
C GLY A 207 7.89 -21.89 -7.78
N ALA A 208 7.11 -21.11 -8.52
CA ALA A 208 6.84 -19.70 -8.25
C ALA A 208 6.17 -19.49 -6.88
N ALA A 209 5.14 -20.28 -6.59
CA ALA A 209 4.49 -20.21 -5.28
C ALA A 209 5.42 -20.57 -4.13
N LEU A 210 6.21 -21.64 -4.29
CA LEU A 210 7.16 -22.11 -3.29
C LEU A 210 8.25 -21.07 -3.01
N ALA A 211 8.82 -20.46 -4.05
CA ALA A 211 9.82 -19.40 -3.93
C ALA A 211 9.26 -18.19 -3.15
N THR A 212 8.05 -17.77 -3.47
CA THR A 212 7.37 -16.68 -2.76
C THR A 212 7.13 -17.03 -1.28
N VAL A 213 6.69 -18.24 -0.98
CA VAL A 213 6.48 -18.69 0.41
C VAL A 213 7.80 -18.71 1.18
N ILE A 214 8.86 -19.27 0.61
CA ILE A 214 10.20 -19.27 1.25
C ILE A 214 10.67 -17.85 1.52
N ALA A 215 10.53 -16.94 0.56
CA ALA A 215 10.92 -15.54 0.72
C ALA A 215 10.15 -14.86 1.88
N ARG A 216 8.85 -15.13 2.03
CA ARG A 216 8.03 -14.62 3.15
C ARG A 216 8.52 -15.15 4.51
N TYR A 217 8.93 -16.40 4.59
CA TYR A 217 9.53 -16.96 5.80
C TYR A 217 10.88 -16.32 6.09
N ILE A 218 11.75 -16.14 5.09
CA ILE A 218 13.04 -15.46 5.25
C ILE A 218 12.83 -14.05 5.81
N GLU A 219 11.91 -13.28 5.23
CA GLU A 219 11.60 -11.91 5.70
C GLU A 219 11.12 -11.91 7.16
N ALA A 220 10.16 -12.78 7.49
CA ALA A 220 9.62 -12.89 8.83
C ALA A 220 10.70 -13.30 9.84
N PHE A 221 11.54 -14.28 9.53
CA PHE A 221 12.65 -14.71 10.42
C PHE A 221 13.66 -13.59 10.66
N ILE A 222 14.08 -12.87 9.63
CA ILE A 222 15.02 -11.74 9.79
C ILE A 222 14.44 -10.71 10.75
N ILE A 223 13.19 -10.31 10.56
CA ILE A 223 12.52 -9.30 11.39
C ILE A 223 12.34 -9.78 12.83
N ILE A 224 11.87 -11.03 13.02
CA ILE A 224 11.65 -11.60 14.35
C ILE A 224 12.97 -11.73 15.10
N ILE A 225 13.99 -12.31 14.48
CA ILE A 225 15.32 -12.49 15.09
C ILE A 225 15.89 -11.12 15.47
N TRP A 226 15.84 -10.15 14.56
CA TRP A 226 16.36 -8.82 14.85
C TRP A 226 15.60 -8.16 16.02
N ALA A 227 14.27 -8.23 16.02
CA ALA A 227 13.45 -7.62 17.06
C ALA A 227 13.76 -8.20 18.45
N HIS A 228 13.93 -9.52 18.54
CA HIS A 228 14.24 -10.20 19.80
C HIS A 228 15.71 -10.04 20.24
N SER A 229 16.64 -9.84 19.30
CA SER A 229 18.04 -9.58 19.60
C SER A 229 18.27 -8.14 20.07
N HIS A 230 17.37 -7.21 19.74
CA HIS A 230 17.48 -5.78 20.09
C HIS A 230 16.33 -5.35 21.02
N LYS A 231 16.14 -6.07 22.12
CA LYS A 231 15.05 -5.82 23.10
C LYS A 231 15.07 -4.40 23.66
N GLU A 232 16.24 -3.80 23.83
CA GLU A 232 16.38 -2.42 24.29
C GLU A 232 15.63 -1.41 23.40
N LYS A 233 15.65 -1.63 22.09
CA LYS A 233 14.93 -0.82 21.10
C LYS A 233 13.48 -1.26 20.94
N ASN A 234 13.18 -2.52 21.26
CA ASN A 234 11.87 -3.17 21.05
C ASN A 234 11.24 -3.59 22.38
N ARG A 235 11.21 -2.67 23.36
CA ARG A 235 10.67 -2.94 24.73
C ARG A 235 9.20 -3.38 24.73
N TYR A 236 8.47 -3.14 23.66
CA TYR A 236 7.11 -3.65 23.48
C TYR A 236 7.05 -5.18 23.44
N LEU A 237 8.17 -5.87 23.24
CA LEU A 237 8.23 -7.34 23.30
C LEU A 237 8.28 -7.87 24.72
N GLU A 238 8.65 -7.03 25.71
CA GLU A 238 8.67 -7.43 27.11
C GLU A 238 7.26 -7.78 27.60
N GLY A 239 7.05 -9.06 27.89
CA GLY A 239 5.74 -9.57 28.27
C GLY A 239 4.72 -9.72 27.15
N ALA A 240 5.07 -9.46 25.89
CA ALA A 240 4.13 -9.54 24.77
C ALA A 240 3.45 -10.90 24.64
N TYR A 241 4.11 -11.98 25.04
CA TYR A 241 3.61 -13.36 24.92
C TYR A 241 3.18 -13.98 26.26
N THR A 242 3.32 -13.26 27.37
CA THR A 242 2.98 -13.77 28.73
C THR A 242 1.51 -13.59 29.09
N GLY A 243 0.61 -13.63 28.13
CA GLY A 243 -0.83 -13.55 28.35
C GLY A 243 -1.56 -12.96 27.15
N PHE A 244 -2.83 -13.29 27.06
CA PHE A 244 -3.69 -12.81 25.98
C PHE A 244 -4.45 -11.52 26.33
N GLY A 245 -4.35 -11.08 27.60
CA GLY A 245 -5.13 -9.96 28.12
C GLY A 245 -4.71 -8.61 27.55
N MET A 246 -5.72 -7.83 27.20
CA MET A 246 -5.63 -6.42 26.88
C MET A 246 -6.71 -5.67 27.68
N PRO A 247 -6.45 -4.49 28.23
CA PRO A 247 -7.46 -3.71 28.91
C PRO A 247 -8.68 -3.47 28.00
N LYS A 248 -9.89 -3.74 28.49
CA LYS A 248 -11.12 -3.61 27.70
C LYS A 248 -11.29 -2.22 27.08
N GLY A 249 -10.85 -1.17 27.80
CA GLY A 249 -10.90 0.22 27.31
C GLY A 249 -10.01 0.44 26.09
N GLU A 250 -8.78 -0.06 26.11
CA GLU A 250 -7.82 0.05 24.99
C GLU A 250 -8.28 -0.77 23.78
N LEU A 251 -8.71 -2.01 24.02
CA LEU A 251 -9.27 -2.86 22.97
C LEU A 251 -10.45 -2.18 22.27
N LYS A 252 -11.41 -1.65 23.04
CA LYS A 252 -12.55 -0.92 22.51
C LYS A 252 -12.12 0.32 21.71
N ALA A 253 -11.17 1.08 22.22
CA ALA A 253 -10.67 2.28 21.54
C ALA A 253 -10.01 1.94 20.20
N ILE A 254 -9.16 0.89 20.15
CA ILE A 254 -8.51 0.44 18.92
C ILE A 254 -9.55 -0.06 17.91
N ILE A 255 -10.54 -0.85 18.32
CA ILE A 255 -11.58 -1.35 17.42
C ILE A 255 -12.42 -0.20 16.85
N ILE A 256 -12.91 0.73 17.69
CA ILE A 256 -13.72 1.86 17.23
C ILE A 256 -12.95 2.73 16.24
N LYS A 257 -11.65 2.97 16.47
CA LYS A 257 -10.82 3.76 15.56
C LYS A 257 -10.39 2.96 14.33
N GLY A 258 -10.27 1.64 14.45
CA GLY A 258 -9.82 0.77 13.38
C GLY A 258 -10.89 0.45 12.36
N PHE A 259 -12.13 0.31 12.81
CA PHE A 259 -13.23 -0.07 11.94
C PHE A 259 -13.38 0.86 10.71
N PRO A 260 -13.41 2.21 10.87
CA PRO A 260 -13.46 3.10 9.71
C PRO A 260 -12.26 2.97 8.76
N LEU A 261 -11.06 2.66 9.29
CA LEU A 261 -9.86 2.49 8.45
C LEU A 261 -9.91 1.21 7.64
N MET A 262 -10.39 0.13 8.22
CA MET A 262 -10.56 -1.16 7.52
C MET A 262 -11.57 -1.03 6.36
N PHE A 263 -12.70 -0.36 6.63
CA PHE A 263 -13.70 -0.06 5.61
C PHE A 263 -13.16 0.90 4.53
N ASN A 264 -12.30 1.84 4.92
CA ASN A 264 -11.67 2.76 3.98
C ASN A 264 -10.90 2.02 2.89
N GLU A 265 -10.04 1.08 3.25
CA GLU A 265 -9.21 0.35 2.29
C GLU A 265 -10.08 -0.42 1.27
N VAL A 266 -11.11 -1.11 1.76
CA VAL A 266 -12.00 -1.91 0.91
C VAL A 266 -12.85 -1.02 -0.02
N LEU A 267 -13.47 0.02 0.53
CA LEU A 267 -14.33 0.91 -0.26
C LEU A 267 -13.53 1.76 -1.24
N TRP A 268 -12.34 2.20 -0.86
CA TRP A 268 -11.44 2.91 -1.76
C TRP A 268 -11.05 2.03 -2.96
N ALA A 269 -10.63 0.79 -2.70
CA ALA A 269 -10.26 -0.15 -3.77
C ALA A 269 -11.44 -0.45 -4.70
N ALA A 270 -12.62 -0.68 -4.15
CA ALA A 270 -13.85 -0.88 -4.94
C ALA A 270 -14.19 0.37 -5.77
N GLY A 271 -14.06 1.57 -5.19
CA GLY A 271 -14.28 2.83 -5.90
C GLY A 271 -13.32 3.02 -7.07
N MET A 272 -12.04 2.78 -6.88
CA MET A 272 -11.03 2.90 -7.94
C MET A 272 -11.24 1.87 -9.07
N THR A 273 -11.66 0.65 -8.72
CA THR A 273 -12.06 -0.36 -9.71
C THR A 273 -13.26 0.13 -10.53
N THR A 274 -14.27 0.72 -9.89
CA THR A 274 -15.44 1.29 -10.55
C THR A 274 -15.06 2.45 -11.48
N VAL A 275 -14.15 3.32 -11.06
CA VAL A 275 -13.63 4.41 -11.93
C VAL A 275 -12.94 3.83 -13.16
N THR A 276 -12.12 2.79 -13.01
CA THR A 276 -11.47 2.11 -14.15
C THR A 276 -12.50 1.48 -15.08
N GLN A 277 -13.57 0.90 -14.54
CA GLN A 277 -14.67 0.36 -15.32
C GLN A 277 -15.42 1.46 -16.10
N CYS A 278 -15.60 2.65 -15.51
CA CYS A 278 -16.17 3.79 -16.26
C CYS A 278 -15.31 4.18 -17.46
N TYR A 279 -13.99 4.13 -17.34
CA TYR A 279 -13.11 4.41 -18.49
C TYR A 279 -13.16 3.31 -19.56
N SER A 280 -13.32 2.05 -19.17
CA SER A 280 -13.29 0.90 -20.10
C SER A 280 -14.39 0.91 -21.15
N ILE A 281 -15.53 1.57 -20.89
CA ILE A 281 -16.61 1.73 -21.87
C ILE A 281 -16.21 2.55 -23.10
N ARG A 282 -15.14 3.33 -23.02
CA ARG A 282 -14.60 4.15 -24.13
C ARG A 282 -13.72 3.34 -25.11
N GLY A 283 -13.54 2.04 -24.88
CA GLY A 283 -12.87 1.12 -25.78
C GLY A 283 -11.68 0.38 -25.19
N LEU A 284 -11.28 -0.71 -25.85
CA LEU A 284 -10.15 -1.56 -25.43
C LEU A 284 -8.81 -0.82 -25.48
N GLU A 285 -8.63 0.11 -26.40
CA GLU A 285 -7.41 0.91 -26.50
C GLU A 285 -7.20 1.79 -25.26
N VAL A 286 -8.30 2.29 -24.69
CA VAL A 286 -8.27 3.06 -23.43
C VAL A 286 -7.83 2.18 -22.27
N VAL A 287 -8.33 0.97 -22.17
CA VAL A 287 -7.93 0.00 -21.13
C VAL A 287 -6.45 -0.34 -21.27
N ALA A 288 -5.98 -0.59 -22.48
CA ALA A 288 -4.57 -0.88 -22.75
C ALA A 288 -3.68 0.32 -22.40
N GLY A 289 -4.06 1.53 -22.80
CA GLY A 289 -3.33 2.76 -22.47
C GLY A 289 -3.28 3.03 -20.95
N LEU A 290 -4.39 2.82 -20.25
CA LEU A 290 -4.45 2.92 -18.79
C LEU A 290 -3.56 1.89 -18.10
N ASN A 291 -3.53 0.64 -18.55
CA ASN A 291 -2.69 -0.39 -17.98
C ASN A 291 -1.20 -0.04 -18.09
N ILE A 292 -0.77 0.48 -19.25
CA ILE A 292 0.60 0.96 -19.43
C ILE A 292 0.87 2.15 -18.49
N ALA A 293 -0.04 3.12 -18.45
CA ALA A 293 0.13 4.30 -17.61
C ALA A 293 0.16 3.94 -16.12
N THR A 294 -0.75 3.10 -15.63
CA THR A 294 -0.80 2.71 -14.21
C THR A 294 0.42 1.94 -13.75
N THR A 295 1.06 1.16 -14.62
CA THR A 295 2.30 0.45 -14.29
C THR A 295 3.39 1.40 -13.82
N ILE A 296 3.63 2.48 -14.56
CA ILE A 296 4.66 3.45 -14.20
C ILE A 296 4.18 4.42 -13.11
N THR A 297 2.92 4.87 -13.15
CA THR A 297 2.40 5.81 -12.16
C THR A 297 2.36 5.20 -10.77
N ASN A 298 2.03 3.92 -10.63
CA ASN A 298 2.05 3.23 -9.33
C ASN A 298 3.44 3.21 -8.70
N LEU A 299 4.50 3.06 -9.49
CA LEU A 299 5.86 3.12 -9.00
C LEU A 299 6.20 4.50 -8.42
N PHE A 300 5.79 5.57 -9.10
CA PHE A 300 6.01 6.94 -8.63
C PHE A 300 5.10 7.30 -7.44
N ASN A 301 3.88 6.79 -7.41
CA ASN A 301 2.91 7.03 -6.33
C ASN A 301 3.39 6.51 -4.96
N ILE A 302 4.25 5.48 -4.93
CA ILE A 302 4.89 4.99 -3.70
C ILE A 302 5.52 6.14 -2.91
N ILE A 303 6.10 7.13 -3.59
CA ILE A 303 6.85 8.22 -2.96
C ILE A 303 5.92 9.02 -2.02
N TYR A 304 4.80 9.53 -2.50
CA TYR A 304 3.93 10.32 -1.64
C TYR A 304 3.18 9.47 -0.60
N ILE A 305 2.89 8.21 -0.91
CA ILE A 305 2.26 7.30 0.05
C ILE A 305 3.20 7.07 1.25
N GLN A 306 4.48 6.79 1.00
CA GLN A 306 5.43 6.53 2.07
C GLN A 306 5.86 7.81 2.81
N LEU A 307 5.94 8.95 2.13
CA LEU A 307 6.12 10.25 2.79
C LEU A 307 4.96 10.53 3.74
N GLY A 308 3.73 10.29 3.31
CA GLY A 308 2.55 10.41 4.18
C GLY A 308 2.58 9.44 5.37
N ALA A 309 2.91 8.17 5.15
CA ALA A 309 3.04 7.19 6.22
C ALA A 309 4.10 7.62 7.26
N CYS A 310 5.22 8.19 6.81
CA CYS A 310 6.25 8.75 7.68
C CYS A 310 5.72 9.93 8.52
N ILE A 311 4.86 10.81 7.96
CA ILE A 311 4.17 11.86 8.70
C ILE A 311 3.39 11.23 9.87
N SER A 312 2.61 10.18 9.62
CA SER A 312 1.81 9.52 10.65
C SER A 312 2.68 9.00 11.82
N ILE A 313 3.87 8.49 11.53
CA ILE A 313 4.80 8.00 12.56
C ILE A 313 5.36 9.18 13.38
N VAL A 314 5.96 10.17 12.72
CA VAL A 314 6.66 11.28 13.39
C VAL A 314 5.68 12.15 14.17
N VAL A 315 4.56 12.52 13.54
CA VAL A 315 3.52 13.32 14.18
C VAL A 315 2.87 12.54 15.32
N GLY A 316 2.57 11.24 15.11
CA GLY A 316 2.06 10.37 16.15
C GLY A 316 2.95 10.31 17.39
N GLN A 317 4.26 10.21 17.21
CA GLN A 317 5.23 10.25 18.31
C GLN A 317 5.18 11.59 19.09
N TYR A 318 5.16 12.73 18.41
CA TYR A 318 5.04 14.03 19.07
C TYR A 318 3.70 14.22 19.79
N LEU A 319 2.59 13.75 19.20
CA LEU A 319 1.27 13.77 19.85
C LEU A 319 1.26 12.92 21.12
N GLY A 320 1.86 11.72 21.06
CA GLY A 320 1.99 10.83 22.23
C GLY A 320 2.83 11.43 23.33
N ALA A 321 3.92 12.12 22.98
CA ALA A 321 4.78 12.84 23.94
C ALA A 321 4.10 14.08 24.55
N GLY A 322 2.90 14.47 24.08
CA GLY A 322 2.23 15.71 24.51
C GLY A 322 2.82 17.00 23.92
N GLU A 323 3.77 16.86 22.96
CA GLU A 323 4.47 17.99 22.34
C GLU A 323 3.69 18.57 21.15
N LEU A 324 2.46 19.02 21.39
CA LEU A 324 1.51 19.46 20.34
C LEU A 324 2.08 20.56 19.43
N LYS A 325 2.89 21.48 19.97
CA LYS A 325 3.51 22.54 19.17
C LYS A 325 4.54 21.97 18.19
N LYS A 326 5.36 21.02 18.64
CA LYS A 326 6.33 20.35 17.76
C LYS A 326 5.64 19.45 16.74
N ALA A 327 4.55 18.76 17.13
CA ALA A 327 3.73 17.99 16.19
C ALA A 327 3.23 18.87 15.04
N LYS A 328 2.68 20.04 15.35
CA LYS A 328 2.18 20.98 14.34
C LYS A 328 3.30 21.57 13.47
N ASP A 329 4.43 21.90 14.06
CA ASP A 329 5.58 22.45 13.33
C ASP A 329 6.18 21.38 12.38
N ALA A 330 6.38 20.17 12.87
CA ALA A 330 6.88 19.06 12.07
C ALA A 330 5.92 18.72 10.93
N ASP A 331 4.61 18.65 11.19
CA ASP A 331 3.59 18.35 10.20
C ASP A 331 3.60 19.37 9.03
N ASN A 332 3.58 20.66 9.34
CA ASN A 332 3.64 21.71 8.31
C ASN A 332 4.90 21.57 7.41
N LYS A 333 6.07 21.32 8.03
CA LYS A 333 7.34 21.16 7.30
C LYS A 333 7.36 19.90 6.44
N MET A 334 6.82 18.80 6.97
CA MET A 334 6.77 17.52 6.28
C MET A 334 5.80 17.53 5.10
N ILE A 335 4.62 18.19 5.24
CA ILE A 335 3.64 18.36 4.15
C ILE A 335 4.29 19.15 3.00
N VAL A 336 4.89 20.32 3.31
CA VAL A 336 5.52 21.16 2.29
C VAL A 336 6.67 20.40 1.59
N PHE A 337 7.49 19.70 2.35
CA PHE A 337 8.57 18.90 1.79
C PHE A 337 8.05 17.75 0.90
N SER A 338 6.97 17.07 1.31
CA SER A 338 6.35 16.00 0.50
C SER A 338 5.85 16.54 -0.84
N VAL A 339 5.15 17.67 -0.82
CA VAL A 339 4.65 18.32 -2.04
C VAL A 339 5.82 18.74 -2.96
N PHE A 340 6.86 19.33 -2.37
CA PHE A 340 8.05 19.74 -3.13
C PHE A 340 8.77 18.54 -3.77
N CYS A 341 9.01 17.46 -3.02
CA CYS A 341 9.61 16.24 -3.56
C CYS A 341 8.77 15.66 -4.69
N CYS A 342 7.44 15.60 -4.50
CA CYS A 342 6.55 15.06 -5.52
C CYS A 342 6.44 15.96 -6.76
N ALA A 343 6.62 17.27 -6.63
CA ALA A 343 6.71 18.16 -7.77
C ALA A 343 7.99 17.91 -8.61
N LEU A 344 9.12 17.65 -7.95
CA LEU A 344 10.36 17.26 -8.64
C LEU A 344 10.20 15.90 -9.33
N VAL A 345 9.65 14.93 -8.62
CA VAL A 345 9.39 13.58 -9.13
C VAL A 345 8.39 13.60 -10.30
N ALA A 346 7.37 14.45 -10.24
CA ALA A 346 6.43 14.68 -11.34
C ALA A 346 7.15 15.19 -12.61
N GLY A 347 8.13 16.07 -12.46
CA GLY A 347 9.00 16.48 -13.57
C GLY A 347 9.76 15.30 -14.20
N VAL A 348 10.33 14.43 -13.38
CA VAL A 348 10.99 13.20 -13.85
C VAL A 348 9.99 12.27 -14.54
N MET A 349 8.80 12.11 -13.96
CA MET A 349 7.73 11.28 -14.51
C MET A 349 7.24 11.78 -15.87
N LEU A 350 7.17 13.10 -16.09
CA LEU A 350 6.84 13.69 -17.39
C LEU A 350 7.89 13.35 -18.46
N VAL A 351 9.17 13.32 -18.10
CA VAL A 351 10.25 12.97 -19.02
C VAL A 351 10.19 11.47 -19.33
N ILE A 352 10.17 10.61 -18.32
CA ILE A 352 10.16 9.15 -18.48
C ILE A 352 8.88 8.71 -19.19
N GLY A 353 7.74 9.32 -18.90
CA GLY A 353 6.44 9.01 -19.46
C GLY A 353 6.36 9.12 -20.99
N ARG A 354 7.25 9.88 -21.62
CA ARG A 354 7.36 9.96 -23.09
C ARG A 354 8.01 8.73 -23.70
N PHE A 355 8.93 8.09 -22.97
CA PHE A 355 9.71 6.95 -23.46
C PHE A 355 9.14 5.62 -23.00
N PHE A 356 8.53 5.57 -21.83
CA PHE A 356 8.05 4.33 -21.23
C PHE A 356 7.03 3.56 -22.10
N PRO A 357 6.00 4.19 -22.70
CA PRO A 357 5.07 3.48 -23.59
C PRO A 357 5.73 2.90 -24.85
N GLN A 358 6.90 3.44 -25.27
CA GLN A 358 7.59 2.95 -26.45
C GLN A 358 8.21 1.55 -26.26
N ILE A 359 8.36 1.11 -25.02
CA ILE A 359 8.87 -0.24 -24.68
C ILE A 359 7.84 -1.31 -25.07
N TYR A 360 6.56 -0.93 -25.14
CA TYR A 360 5.47 -1.87 -25.42
C TYR A 360 5.28 -2.05 -26.92
N ASN A 361 5.10 -3.31 -27.35
CA ASN A 361 4.78 -3.64 -28.73
C ASN A 361 3.26 -3.53 -28.96
N THR A 362 2.77 -2.30 -29.19
CA THR A 362 1.36 -1.97 -29.38
C THR A 362 1.18 -0.83 -30.39
N SER A 363 -0.05 -0.48 -30.73
CA SER A 363 -0.34 0.60 -31.68
C SER A 363 0.13 1.97 -31.16
N GLU A 364 0.51 2.86 -32.09
CA GLU A 364 0.93 4.22 -31.72
C GLU A 364 -0.19 4.97 -30.97
N GLN A 365 -1.46 4.74 -31.32
CA GLN A 365 -2.60 5.33 -30.64
C GLN A 365 -2.65 4.96 -29.15
N ILE A 366 -2.39 3.69 -28.80
CA ILE A 366 -2.33 3.24 -27.40
C ILE A 366 -1.14 3.89 -26.67
N LYS A 367 0.02 4.01 -27.33
CA LYS A 367 1.22 4.68 -26.77
C LYS A 367 0.96 6.16 -26.49
N GLU A 368 0.28 6.86 -27.39
CA GLU A 368 -0.11 8.27 -27.24
C GLU A 368 -1.10 8.45 -26.08
N LEU A 369 -2.11 7.57 -25.97
CA LEU A 369 -3.03 7.57 -24.83
C LEU A 369 -2.30 7.34 -23.51
N ALA A 370 -1.43 6.33 -23.44
CA ALA A 370 -0.63 6.05 -22.25
C ALA A 370 0.25 7.23 -21.85
N THR A 371 0.93 7.86 -22.82
CA THR A 371 1.75 9.06 -22.60
C THR A 371 0.90 10.20 -22.03
N SER A 372 -0.30 10.41 -22.57
CA SER A 372 -1.22 11.44 -22.12
C SER A 372 -1.72 11.18 -20.70
N PHE A 373 -2.09 9.93 -20.36
CA PHE A 373 -2.50 9.55 -19.01
C PHE A 373 -1.36 9.71 -17.98
N ILE A 374 -0.14 9.35 -18.36
CA ILE A 374 1.04 9.56 -17.50
C ILE A 374 1.27 11.07 -17.27
N ALA A 375 1.15 11.89 -18.31
CA ALA A 375 1.31 13.34 -18.18
C ALA A 375 0.27 13.96 -17.26
N VAL A 376 -0.99 13.58 -17.38
CA VAL A 376 -2.06 14.04 -16.48
C VAL A 376 -1.76 13.61 -15.03
N SER A 377 -1.39 12.35 -14.82
CA SER A 377 -1.06 11.84 -13.50
C SER A 377 0.12 12.57 -12.86
N ALA A 378 1.15 12.90 -13.68
CA ALA A 378 2.30 13.66 -13.22
C ALA A 378 1.94 15.08 -12.78
N ILE A 379 1.08 15.77 -13.54
CA ILE A 379 0.61 17.13 -13.17
C ILE A 379 -0.17 17.12 -11.87
N ILE A 380 -0.98 16.09 -11.64
CA ILE A 380 -1.82 15.98 -10.43
C ILE A 380 -1.03 15.44 -9.22
N MET A 381 0.11 14.77 -9.41
CA MET A 381 0.87 14.10 -8.35
C MET A 381 1.23 15.00 -7.15
N PRO A 382 1.63 16.28 -7.27
CA PRO A 382 1.88 17.15 -6.12
C PRO A 382 0.63 17.38 -5.27
N PHE A 383 -0.54 17.44 -5.90
CA PHE A 383 -1.84 17.59 -5.22
C PHE A 383 -2.23 16.30 -4.49
N CYS A 384 -2.02 15.13 -5.11
CA CYS A 384 -2.15 13.84 -4.45
C CYS A 384 -1.24 13.74 -3.22
N SER A 385 -0.01 14.24 -3.32
CA SER A 385 0.93 14.27 -2.20
C SER A 385 0.38 15.09 -1.03
N PHE A 386 -0.19 16.26 -1.27
CA PHE A 386 -0.81 17.07 -0.24
C PHE A 386 -2.00 16.37 0.40
N SER A 387 -2.89 15.78 -0.39
CA SER A 387 -4.06 15.05 0.12
C SER A 387 -3.68 13.85 0.96
N HIS A 388 -2.69 13.05 0.52
CA HIS A 388 -2.19 11.91 1.30
C HIS A 388 -1.50 12.37 2.59
N ALA A 389 -0.70 13.42 2.54
CA ALA A 389 -0.10 14.01 3.73
C ALA A 389 -1.20 14.45 4.73
N SER A 390 -2.23 15.15 4.26
CA SER A 390 -3.38 15.55 5.07
C SER A 390 -4.15 14.36 5.66
N TYR A 391 -4.35 13.30 4.88
CA TYR A 391 -4.97 12.04 5.31
C TYR A 391 -4.18 11.43 6.48
N PHE A 392 -2.85 11.30 6.35
CA PHE A 392 -2.01 10.71 7.38
C PHE A 392 -1.87 11.61 8.62
N THR A 393 -1.92 12.94 8.46
CA THR A 393 -1.98 13.90 9.55
C THR A 393 -3.25 13.72 10.39
N LEU A 394 -4.42 13.69 9.76
CA LEU A 394 -5.71 13.46 10.42
C LEU A 394 -5.74 12.10 11.13
N ARG A 395 -5.19 11.08 10.47
CA ARG A 395 -5.09 9.72 11.00
C ARG A 395 -4.21 9.66 12.24
N SER A 396 -3.07 10.36 12.27
CA SER A 396 -2.15 10.37 13.42
C SER A 396 -2.81 10.87 14.71
N GLY A 397 -3.79 11.78 14.61
CA GLY A 397 -4.63 12.28 15.70
C GLY A 397 -5.88 11.44 15.98
N GLY A 398 -5.99 10.23 15.38
CA GLY A 398 -7.11 9.32 15.62
C GLY A 398 -8.45 9.77 15.03
N LYS A 399 -8.46 10.69 14.07
CA LYS A 399 -9.68 11.14 13.37
C LYS A 399 -10.07 10.20 12.23
N THR A 400 -10.16 8.92 12.55
CA THR A 400 -10.32 7.84 11.55
C THR A 400 -11.66 7.89 10.80
N LEU A 401 -12.74 8.32 11.42
CA LEU A 401 -14.01 8.56 10.74
C LEU A 401 -13.87 9.72 9.73
N VAL A 402 -13.16 10.78 10.11
CA VAL A 402 -12.91 11.92 9.23
C VAL A 402 -12.04 11.49 8.04
N THR A 403 -11.01 10.67 8.27
CA THR A 403 -10.18 10.15 7.18
C THR A 403 -10.97 9.23 6.24
N PHE A 404 -11.89 8.43 6.76
CA PHE A 404 -12.81 7.62 5.96
C PHE A 404 -13.72 8.46 5.07
N LEU A 405 -14.30 9.53 5.63
CA LEU A 405 -15.13 10.46 4.85
C LEU A 405 -14.30 11.21 3.79
N PHE A 406 -13.10 11.63 4.16
CA PHE A 406 -12.19 12.36 3.30
C PHE A 406 -11.66 11.53 2.13
N ASP A 407 -11.53 10.22 2.28
CA ASP A 407 -10.96 9.33 1.26
C ASP A 407 -12.04 8.50 0.55
N SER A 408 -12.59 7.48 1.19
CA SER A 408 -13.54 6.56 0.54
C SER A 408 -14.88 7.21 0.20
N VAL A 409 -15.48 7.93 1.14
CA VAL A 409 -16.78 8.57 0.86
C VAL A 409 -16.62 9.62 -0.25
N PHE A 410 -15.55 10.40 -0.23
CA PHE A 410 -15.25 11.33 -1.32
C PHE A 410 -15.11 10.62 -2.67
N THR A 411 -14.40 9.48 -2.71
CA THR A 411 -14.27 8.67 -3.92
C THR A 411 -15.63 8.24 -4.47
N TRP A 412 -16.53 7.74 -3.62
CA TRP A 412 -17.85 7.26 -4.05
C TRP A 412 -18.86 8.39 -4.34
N VAL A 413 -18.76 9.53 -3.67
CA VAL A 413 -19.72 10.65 -3.83
C VAL A 413 -19.27 11.64 -4.91
N VAL A 414 -17.97 11.79 -5.13
CA VAL A 414 -17.42 12.78 -6.08
C VAL A 414 -16.73 12.10 -7.26
N VAL A 415 -15.72 11.26 -7.02
CA VAL A 415 -14.86 10.73 -8.09
C VAL A 415 -15.62 9.78 -9.01
N VAL A 416 -16.29 8.76 -8.42
CA VAL A 416 -17.06 7.76 -9.20
C VAL A 416 -18.20 8.41 -10.00
N PRO A 417 -19.07 9.26 -9.42
CA PRO A 417 -20.12 9.94 -10.20
C PRO A 417 -19.54 10.84 -11.30
N THR A 418 -18.44 11.55 -11.03
CA THR A 418 -17.79 12.38 -12.05
C THR A 418 -17.27 11.50 -13.19
N ALA A 419 -16.59 10.41 -12.90
CA ALA A 419 -16.12 9.47 -13.91
C ALA A 419 -17.28 8.87 -14.73
N PHE A 420 -18.33 8.44 -14.05
CA PHE A 420 -19.53 7.89 -14.69
C PHE A 420 -20.22 8.91 -15.60
N MET A 421 -20.49 10.11 -15.10
CA MET A 421 -21.17 11.16 -15.85
C MET A 421 -20.36 11.58 -17.09
N LEU A 422 -19.05 11.83 -16.91
CA LEU A 422 -18.21 12.28 -18.02
C LEU A 422 -17.98 11.16 -19.04
N ALA A 423 -17.83 9.92 -18.61
CA ALA A 423 -17.62 8.81 -19.52
C ALA A 423 -18.88 8.42 -20.31
N HIS A 424 -20.07 8.48 -19.71
CA HIS A 424 -21.31 8.03 -20.35
C HIS A 424 -22.06 9.13 -21.10
N TYR A 425 -22.11 10.34 -20.56
CA TYR A 425 -23.04 11.38 -21.04
C TYR A 425 -22.35 12.54 -21.76
N THR A 426 -21.01 12.52 -21.92
CA THR A 426 -20.31 13.59 -22.63
C THR A 426 -19.60 13.07 -23.88
N GLY A 427 -19.45 13.93 -24.90
CA GLY A 427 -18.63 13.67 -26.09
C GLY A 427 -17.15 13.99 -25.90
N LEU A 428 -16.69 14.23 -24.67
CA LEU A 428 -15.30 14.57 -24.40
C LEU A 428 -14.35 13.41 -24.75
N GLY A 429 -13.19 13.70 -25.29
CA GLY A 429 -12.13 12.73 -25.48
C GLY A 429 -11.68 12.12 -24.15
N ILE A 430 -11.27 10.86 -24.16
CA ILE A 430 -10.96 10.11 -22.93
C ILE A 430 -9.84 10.76 -22.07
N VAL A 431 -8.87 11.40 -22.69
CA VAL A 431 -7.80 12.13 -21.97
C VAL A 431 -8.39 13.30 -21.16
N SER A 432 -9.38 14.01 -21.73
CA SER A 432 -10.08 15.10 -21.03
C SER A 432 -10.94 14.55 -19.90
N VAL A 433 -11.64 13.44 -20.12
CA VAL A 433 -12.40 12.74 -19.06
C VAL A 433 -11.45 12.37 -17.91
N TYR A 434 -10.34 11.71 -18.22
CA TYR A 434 -9.33 11.33 -17.24
C TYR A 434 -8.79 12.55 -16.48
N PHE A 435 -8.49 13.65 -17.18
CA PHE A 435 -8.02 14.88 -16.55
C PHE A 435 -9.05 15.46 -15.56
N PHE A 436 -10.32 15.59 -15.94
CA PHE A 436 -11.34 16.16 -15.05
C PHE A 436 -11.61 15.25 -13.84
N VAL A 437 -11.58 13.92 -14.02
CA VAL A 437 -11.71 12.99 -12.90
C VAL A 437 -10.54 13.13 -11.94
N GLN A 438 -9.31 13.17 -12.45
CA GLN A 438 -8.12 13.42 -11.61
C GLN A 438 -8.12 14.81 -10.98
N ALA A 439 -8.67 15.85 -11.65
CA ALA A 439 -8.78 17.20 -11.13
C ALA A 439 -9.74 17.30 -9.92
N THR A 440 -10.61 16.32 -9.67
CA THR A 440 -11.40 16.27 -8.42
C THR A 440 -10.51 16.26 -7.18
N GLU A 441 -9.24 15.83 -7.32
CA GLU A 441 -8.23 15.89 -6.26
C GLU A 441 -8.02 17.31 -5.72
N LEU A 442 -8.21 18.34 -6.55
CA LEU A 442 -8.14 19.76 -6.10
C LEU A 442 -9.19 20.10 -5.04
N ILE A 443 -10.38 19.50 -5.14
CA ILE A 443 -11.43 19.64 -4.11
C ILE A 443 -10.96 19.00 -2.82
N LYS A 444 -10.36 17.81 -2.92
CA LYS A 444 -9.79 17.07 -1.79
C LYS A 444 -8.64 17.85 -1.13
N VAL A 445 -7.79 18.50 -1.92
CA VAL A 445 -6.75 19.42 -1.43
C VAL A 445 -7.36 20.57 -0.62
N ALA A 446 -8.40 21.23 -1.13
CA ALA A 446 -9.05 22.32 -0.41
C ALA A 446 -9.64 21.85 0.94
N ILE A 447 -10.35 20.72 0.95
CA ILE A 447 -10.90 20.13 2.17
C ILE A 447 -9.78 19.78 3.16
N GLY A 448 -8.73 19.09 2.68
CA GLY A 448 -7.56 18.71 3.47
C GLY A 448 -6.86 19.91 4.10
N TYR A 449 -6.69 20.99 3.35
CA TYR A 449 -6.10 22.23 3.84
C TYR A 449 -6.87 22.81 5.04
N PHE A 450 -8.20 22.91 4.94
CA PHE A 450 -9.03 23.41 6.04
C PHE A 450 -8.98 22.47 7.25
N MET A 451 -8.99 21.16 7.02
CA MET A 451 -8.94 20.16 8.10
C MET A 451 -7.61 20.19 8.85
N VAL A 452 -6.48 20.25 8.13
CA VAL A 452 -5.16 20.34 8.76
C VAL A 452 -5.01 21.65 9.53
N ARG A 453 -5.47 22.78 8.93
CA ARG A 453 -5.39 24.09 9.55
C ARG A 453 -6.29 24.25 10.78
N SER A 454 -7.42 23.56 10.84
CA SER A 454 -8.33 23.59 11.99
C SER A 454 -7.76 22.97 13.25
N ASN A 455 -6.64 22.24 13.16
CA ASN A 455 -5.96 21.55 14.25
C ASN A 455 -6.84 20.48 14.96
N VAL A 456 -7.91 20.00 14.35
CA VAL A 456 -8.78 18.96 14.93
C VAL A 456 -8.04 17.64 15.19
N TRP A 457 -6.92 17.43 14.49
CA TRP A 457 -6.06 16.26 14.59
C TRP A 457 -5.04 16.33 15.74
N LEU A 458 -4.82 17.52 16.35
CA LEU A 458 -3.89 17.70 17.47
C LEU A 458 -4.48 17.10 18.76
N VAL A 459 -4.55 15.77 18.81
CA VAL A 459 -5.14 15.03 19.92
C VAL A 459 -4.15 13.97 20.43
N GLN A 460 -3.84 14.05 21.73
CA GLN A 460 -3.18 12.98 22.44
C GLN A 460 -4.24 11.96 22.84
N MET A 461 -4.13 10.73 22.34
CA MET A 461 -5.10 9.64 22.58
C MET A 461 -4.69 8.70 23.73
N VAL A 462 -3.42 8.75 24.14
CA VAL A 462 -2.76 7.82 25.06
C VAL A 462 -2.19 8.49 26.29
#